data_56c88c155240540b2e58a6fa4a6abd19
#
_entry.id   56c88c155240540b2e58a6fa4a6abd19
#
_cell.length_a   1.000
_cell.length_b   1.000
_cell.length_c   1.000
_cell.angle_alpha   90.00
_cell.angle_beta   90.00
_cell.angle_gamma   90.00
#
_symmetry.space_group_name_H-M   'P 1'
#
loop_
_entity.id
_entity.type
_entity.pdbx_description
1 polymer ?
#
loop_
_entity_poly.entity_id
_entity_poly.type
_entity_poly.pdbx_seq_one_letter_code
_entity_poly.pdbx_strand_id
1 'polypeptide(L)'
;MKTLKLFVIAISVGALVGCKKGKDTTVKSDTKSVTKKDSVVAPEIHKEFYGIYNGDFYSENPKDWDNPNYSGQKISLKINRITKDSVYGQSIVSGNERPFRGVFNEATNTFVLDEPGNNKSDGRFEVILNKDSISGNWAAYKKTAVNAPVKKLKLIKKNVVYNPNFMLNENSELIDWENPKDFVEKYTDEETGKTESYTTSKNRIASDEVFKINASKQKLTEKDLKNLRKLDMEIIKNAVFARHGYSFK
;
A
#
# COMPACT_ATOMS: atom_id res chain seq x y z
N MET A 1 -14.09 -23.45 -40.55
CA MET A 1 -13.68 -22.28 -41.34
C MET A 1 -14.24 -21.04 -40.67
N LYS A 2 -13.40 -20.26 -39.96
CA LYS A 2 -13.75 -18.95 -39.40
C LYS A 2 -12.66 -18.00 -39.81
N THR A 3 -13.02 -17.01 -40.59
CA THR A 3 -12.18 -16.04 -41.27
C THR A 3 -11.64 -15.00 -40.25
N LEU A 4 -10.32 -14.90 -40.19
CA LEU A 4 -9.56 -13.89 -39.44
C LEU A 4 -9.55 -12.59 -40.25
N LYS A 5 -10.12 -11.51 -39.72
CA LYS A 5 -10.04 -10.18 -40.32
C LYS A 5 -8.80 -9.45 -39.78
N LEU A 6 -7.85 -9.23 -40.68
CA LEU A 6 -6.64 -8.45 -40.45
C LEU A 6 -6.99 -6.96 -40.60
N PHE A 7 -6.75 -6.17 -39.54
CA PHE A 7 -6.83 -4.70 -39.64
C PHE A 7 -5.43 -4.16 -39.90
N VAL A 8 -5.25 -3.58 -41.07
CA VAL A 8 -4.04 -2.83 -41.49
C VAL A 8 -4.25 -1.37 -41.12
N ILE A 9 -3.42 -0.84 -40.22
CA ILE A 9 -3.35 0.61 -39.92
C ILE A 9 -2.23 1.20 -40.75
N ALA A 10 -2.60 2.06 -41.69
CA ALA A 10 -1.67 2.84 -42.52
C ALA A 10 -1.20 4.08 -41.72
N ILE A 11 0.11 4.20 -41.53
CA ILE A 11 0.75 5.39 -40.96
C ILE A 11 1.16 6.27 -42.14
N SER A 12 0.55 7.45 -42.26
CA SER A 12 0.94 8.48 -43.20
C SER A 12 1.95 9.45 -42.57
N VAL A 13 3.19 9.41 -43.08
CA VAL A 13 4.23 10.39 -42.78
C VAL A 13 4.06 11.54 -43.73
N GLY A 14 3.75 12.74 -43.21
CA GLY A 14 3.73 13.99 -43.99
C GLY A 14 4.91 14.86 -43.61
N ALA A 15 5.95 14.89 -44.47
CA ALA A 15 7.02 15.88 -44.40
C ALA A 15 6.62 17.11 -45.21
N LEU A 16 6.65 18.30 -44.61
CA LEU A 16 6.61 19.56 -45.32
C LEU A 16 7.76 20.46 -44.87
N VAL A 17 8.75 20.53 -45.73
CA VAL A 17 9.80 21.57 -45.76
C VAL A 17 9.26 22.75 -46.55
N GLY A 18 9.33 23.96 -46.00
CA GLY A 18 8.97 25.18 -46.71
C GLY A 18 9.61 26.41 -46.09
N CYS A 19 10.85 26.74 -46.49
CA CYS A 19 11.45 28.04 -46.22
C CYS A 19 10.87 29.09 -47.21
N LYS A 20 10.38 30.24 -46.68
CA LYS A 20 10.36 31.49 -47.42
C LYS A 20 10.62 32.69 -46.50
N LYS A 21 11.67 33.45 -46.84
CA LYS A 21 12.01 34.78 -46.30
C LYS A 21 10.93 35.81 -46.65
N GLY A 22 10.66 36.73 -45.73
CA GLY A 22 9.97 37.97 -46.05
C GLY A 22 9.47 38.80 -44.90
N LYS A 23 10.22 39.88 -44.60
CA LYS A 23 9.86 41.20 -44.06
C LYS A 23 9.45 41.35 -42.60
N ASP A 24 10.25 42.17 -41.92
CA ASP A 24 10.03 42.84 -40.66
C ASP A 24 8.63 43.47 -40.54
N THR A 25 7.95 43.12 -39.47
CA THR A 25 6.91 43.97 -38.90
C THR A 25 6.99 43.80 -37.35
N THR A 26 7.40 44.88 -36.73
CA THR A 26 7.51 44.99 -35.27
C THR A 26 6.13 44.86 -34.61
N VAL A 27 5.80 43.69 -34.10
CA VAL A 27 4.66 43.49 -33.23
C VAL A 27 5.17 43.46 -31.79
N LYS A 28 4.80 44.49 -31.05
CA LYS A 28 5.00 44.54 -29.59
C LYS A 28 4.28 43.33 -28.94
N SER A 29 5.06 42.37 -28.54
CA SER A 29 4.61 41.25 -27.71
C SER A 29 4.38 41.77 -26.29
N ASP A 30 3.13 42.02 -25.91
CA ASP A 30 2.74 42.14 -24.51
C ASP A 30 2.90 40.79 -23.82
N THR A 31 4.08 40.57 -23.28
CA THR A 31 4.35 39.45 -22.41
C THR A 31 3.60 39.71 -21.09
N LYS A 32 2.35 39.24 -21.00
CA LYS A 32 1.68 39.11 -19.72
C LYS A 32 2.52 38.16 -18.89
N SER A 33 3.30 38.71 -17.96
CA SER A 33 3.93 37.96 -16.90
C SER A 33 2.83 37.25 -16.10
N VAL A 34 2.71 35.94 -16.30
CA VAL A 34 1.93 35.08 -15.41
C VAL A 34 2.69 35.06 -14.10
N THR A 35 2.33 35.97 -13.19
CA THR A 35 2.75 35.92 -11.79
C THR A 35 2.30 34.57 -11.27
N LYS A 36 3.28 33.66 -11.04
CA LYS A 36 3.08 32.48 -10.22
C LYS A 36 2.57 32.99 -8.89
N LYS A 37 1.29 32.75 -8.61
CA LYS A 37 0.69 32.97 -7.30
C LYS A 37 1.47 32.05 -6.37
N ASP A 38 2.39 32.57 -5.56
CA ASP A 38 3.01 31.83 -4.48
C ASP A 38 1.87 31.31 -3.62
N SER A 39 1.66 29.99 -3.69
CA SER A 39 0.68 29.33 -2.83
C SER A 39 1.21 29.46 -1.41
N VAL A 40 0.62 30.36 -0.63
CA VAL A 40 0.90 30.50 0.79
C VAL A 40 0.62 29.13 1.43
N VAL A 41 1.67 28.41 1.78
CA VAL A 41 1.54 27.12 2.44
C VAL A 41 0.93 27.39 3.81
N ALA A 42 -0.26 26.83 4.06
CA ALA A 42 -0.96 26.97 5.33
C ALA A 42 -0.04 26.53 6.50
N PRO A 43 0.03 27.31 7.60
CA PRO A 43 0.86 26.98 8.75
C PRO A 43 0.52 25.58 9.29
N GLU A 44 1.56 24.87 9.69
CA GLU A 44 1.42 23.58 10.36
C GLU A 44 1.18 23.78 11.86
N ILE A 45 0.24 23.03 12.39
CA ILE A 45 -0.13 23.02 13.81
C ILE A 45 -0.08 21.59 14.35
N HIS A 46 -0.12 21.40 15.66
CA HIS A 46 -0.18 20.08 16.32
C HIS A 46 0.91 19.10 15.86
N LYS A 47 2.15 19.58 15.75
CA LYS A 47 3.30 18.75 15.35
C LYS A 47 3.59 17.62 16.34
N GLU A 48 3.14 17.76 17.57
CA GLU A 48 3.20 16.72 18.62
C GLU A 48 2.42 15.45 18.23
N PHE A 49 1.43 15.57 17.33
CA PHE A 49 0.65 14.42 16.83
C PHE A 49 1.28 13.76 15.60
N TYR A 50 2.33 14.34 15.02
CA TYR A 50 3.01 13.73 13.89
C TYR A 50 3.71 12.45 14.30
N GLY A 51 3.73 11.49 13.39
CA GLY A 51 4.40 10.21 13.61
C GLY A 51 3.59 9.02 13.17
N ILE A 52 4.05 7.86 13.57
CA ILE A 52 3.46 6.57 13.20
C ILE A 52 2.77 5.97 14.42
N TYR A 53 1.53 5.56 14.23
CA TYR A 53 0.70 4.87 15.20
C TYR A 53 0.41 3.46 14.69
N ASN A 54 0.81 2.45 15.43
CA ASN A 54 0.70 1.04 15.05
C ASN A 54 -0.20 0.28 16.00
N GLY A 55 -0.97 -0.66 15.50
CA GLY A 55 -1.77 -1.53 16.34
C GLY A 55 -2.75 -2.42 15.58
N ASP A 56 -3.78 -2.85 16.30
CA ASP A 56 -4.76 -3.80 15.80
C ASP A 56 -5.80 -3.14 14.88
N PHE A 57 -6.21 -3.89 13.87
CA PHE A 57 -7.22 -3.53 12.90
C PHE A 57 -8.12 -4.72 12.64
N TYR A 58 -9.25 -4.81 13.31
CA TYR A 58 -10.06 -6.02 13.40
C TYR A 58 -11.55 -5.77 13.21
N SER A 59 -12.25 -6.78 12.71
CA SER A 59 -13.72 -6.81 12.67
C SER A 59 -14.28 -7.28 14.03
N GLU A 60 -15.33 -6.62 14.50
CA GLU A 60 -16.10 -7.10 15.65
C GLU A 60 -17.22 -8.06 15.26
N ASN A 61 -17.44 -8.29 13.97
CA ASN A 61 -18.43 -9.24 13.52
C ASN A 61 -17.95 -10.68 13.77
N PRO A 62 -18.65 -11.51 14.57
CA PRO A 62 -18.24 -12.88 14.85
C PRO A 62 -18.03 -13.76 13.62
N LYS A 63 -18.73 -13.48 12.51
CA LYS A 63 -18.58 -14.19 11.24
C LYS A 63 -17.20 -13.99 10.59
N ASP A 64 -16.46 -12.96 11.01
CA ASP A 64 -15.15 -12.64 10.47
C ASP A 64 -14.01 -13.23 11.30
N TRP A 65 -14.31 -13.79 12.50
CA TRP A 65 -13.29 -14.21 13.48
C TRP A 65 -12.47 -15.42 13.02
N ASP A 66 -13.08 -16.32 12.28
CA ASP A 66 -12.39 -17.51 11.74
C ASP A 66 -11.47 -17.15 10.54
N ASN A 67 -11.55 -15.93 10.04
CA ASN A 67 -10.71 -15.46 8.95
C ASN A 67 -9.56 -14.59 9.48
N PRO A 68 -8.31 -15.06 9.43
CA PRO A 68 -7.14 -14.34 9.95
C PRO A 68 -6.92 -12.98 9.24
N ASN A 69 -7.44 -12.82 8.03
CA ASN A 69 -7.39 -11.55 7.32
C ASN A 69 -8.30 -10.47 7.91
N TYR A 70 -9.18 -10.80 8.84
CA TYR A 70 -10.11 -9.84 9.45
C TYR A 70 -10.00 -9.76 10.96
N SER A 71 -9.59 -10.84 11.62
CA SER A 71 -9.52 -10.93 13.08
C SER A 71 -8.20 -10.44 13.68
N GLY A 72 -7.13 -10.41 12.92
CA GLY A 72 -5.79 -10.15 13.45
C GLY A 72 -4.92 -9.25 12.60
N GLN A 73 -5.49 -8.44 11.69
CA GLN A 73 -4.69 -7.51 10.90
C GLN A 73 -4.05 -6.43 11.75
N LYS A 74 -2.88 -5.97 11.32
CA LYS A 74 -2.24 -4.77 11.84
C LYS A 74 -2.42 -3.62 10.85
N ILE A 75 -2.54 -2.41 11.39
CA ILE A 75 -2.53 -1.18 10.62
C ILE A 75 -1.51 -0.20 11.19
N SER A 76 -0.91 0.56 10.31
CA SER A 76 -0.13 1.74 10.67
C SER A 76 -0.83 2.97 10.12
N LEU A 77 -1.10 3.96 10.95
CA LEU A 77 -1.48 5.30 10.53
C LEU A 77 -0.30 6.24 10.74
N LYS A 78 0.11 6.94 9.69
CA LYS A 78 1.14 7.98 9.77
C LYS A 78 0.50 9.33 9.54
N ILE A 79 0.58 10.20 10.55
CA ILE A 79 0.18 11.60 10.43
C ILE A 79 1.42 12.40 10.02
N ASN A 80 1.36 13.04 8.85
CA ASN A 80 2.48 13.77 8.26
C ASN A 80 2.35 15.28 8.44
N ARG A 81 1.12 15.80 8.41
CA ARG A 81 0.86 17.24 8.42
C ARG A 81 -0.54 17.53 8.94
N ILE A 82 -0.64 18.52 9.79
CA ILE A 82 -1.91 19.10 10.26
C ILE A 82 -1.85 20.61 10.01
N THR A 83 -2.91 21.14 9.42
CA THR A 83 -3.16 22.58 9.25
C THR A 83 -4.49 22.89 9.89
N LYS A 84 -4.86 24.19 9.99
CA LYS A 84 -6.18 24.58 10.51
C LYS A 84 -7.34 23.84 9.85
N ASP A 85 -7.24 23.55 8.55
CA ASP A 85 -8.34 23.05 7.75
C ASP A 85 -8.15 21.60 7.27
N SER A 86 -7.02 20.99 7.50
CA SER A 86 -6.75 19.67 6.93
C SER A 86 -5.69 18.88 7.70
N VAL A 87 -5.87 17.57 7.71
CA VAL A 87 -4.91 16.55 8.15
C VAL A 87 -4.49 15.72 6.95
N TYR A 88 -3.21 15.41 6.85
CA TYR A 88 -2.63 14.61 5.79
C TYR A 88 -1.78 13.49 6.37
N GLY A 89 -1.88 12.34 5.75
CA GLY A 89 -1.10 11.17 6.14
C GLY A 89 -1.35 9.98 5.24
N GLN A 90 -1.05 8.82 5.77
CA GLN A 90 -1.23 7.54 5.07
C GLN A 90 -1.57 6.42 6.02
N SER A 91 -2.38 5.48 5.56
CA SER A 91 -2.61 4.18 6.18
C SER A 91 -1.79 3.11 5.48
N ILE A 92 -1.31 2.11 6.21
CA ILE A 92 -0.65 0.93 5.65
C ILE A 92 -1.25 -0.31 6.31
N VAL A 93 -1.82 -1.19 5.49
CA VAL A 93 -2.37 -2.48 5.88
C VAL A 93 -1.77 -3.55 4.97
N SER A 94 -1.13 -4.57 5.54
CA SER A 94 -0.51 -5.67 4.79
C SER A 94 0.39 -5.17 3.64
N GLY A 95 1.17 -4.10 3.88
CA GLY A 95 2.09 -3.49 2.90
C GLY A 95 1.41 -2.69 1.78
N ASN A 96 0.10 -2.45 1.88
CA ASN A 96 -0.63 -1.58 0.96
C ASN A 96 -0.77 -0.19 1.57
N GLU A 97 -0.05 0.77 1.00
CA GLU A 97 -0.10 2.16 1.40
C GLU A 97 -1.24 2.89 0.71
N ARG A 98 -1.98 3.71 1.48
CA ARG A 98 -3.04 4.58 1.00
C ARG A 98 -2.91 5.95 1.63
N PRO A 99 -2.83 7.03 0.85
CA PRO A 99 -2.88 8.36 1.39
C PRO A 99 -4.27 8.63 1.98
N PHE A 100 -4.33 9.49 2.98
CA PHE A 100 -5.59 10.06 3.42
C PHE A 100 -5.50 11.57 3.55
N ARG A 101 -6.65 12.21 3.46
CA ARG A 101 -6.85 13.59 3.82
C ARG A 101 -8.07 13.70 4.72
N GLY A 102 -8.03 14.60 5.69
CA GLY A 102 -9.15 14.74 6.61
C GLY A 102 -9.12 16.02 7.41
N VAL A 103 -9.86 16.03 8.51
CA VAL A 103 -9.97 17.15 9.43
C VAL A 103 -9.69 16.70 10.86
N PHE A 104 -9.23 17.63 11.68
CA PHE A 104 -9.06 17.45 13.13
C PHE A 104 -10.00 18.40 13.86
N ASN A 105 -10.76 17.85 14.77
CA ASN A 105 -11.59 18.61 15.69
C ASN A 105 -10.88 18.67 17.05
N GLU A 106 -10.31 19.81 17.38
CA GLU A 106 -9.59 20.04 18.64
C GLU A 106 -10.48 19.89 19.88
N ALA A 107 -11.75 20.33 19.79
CA ALA A 107 -12.65 20.29 20.94
C ALA A 107 -13.00 18.88 21.40
N THR A 108 -12.98 17.92 20.47
CA THR A 108 -13.31 16.51 20.73
C THR A 108 -12.11 15.57 20.59
N ASN A 109 -10.93 16.09 20.20
CA ASN A 109 -9.75 15.32 19.86
C ASN A 109 -10.03 14.24 18.79
N THR A 110 -10.90 14.50 17.83
CA THR A 110 -11.31 13.54 16.81
C THR A 110 -10.69 13.86 15.45
N PHE A 111 -10.26 12.82 14.75
CA PHE A 111 -9.92 12.87 13.33
C PHE A 111 -10.99 12.20 12.50
N VAL A 112 -11.37 12.83 11.40
CA VAL A 112 -12.11 12.20 10.31
C VAL A 112 -11.19 12.19 9.11
N LEU A 113 -10.74 11.00 8.67
CA LEU A 113 -9.70 10.83 7.65
C LEU A 113 -10.28 10.01 6.49
N ASP A 114 -10.20 10.55 5.29
CA ASP A 114 -10.74 9.96 4.07
C ASP A 114 -9.62 9.43 3.17
N GLU A 115 -9.68 8.17 2.80
CA GLU A 115 -8.89 7.58 1.71
C GLU A 115 -9.47 8.00 0.35
N PRO A 116 -8.74 7.88 -0.79
CA PRO A 116 -9.15 8.47 -2.07
C PRO A 116 -10.47 7.98 -2.66
N GLY A 117 -10.95 6.79 -2.28
CA GLY A 117 -12.20 6.19 -2.78
C GLY A 117 -12.10 5.56 -4.17
N ASN A 118 -10.91 5.46 -4.74
CA ASN A 118 -10.66 4.86 -6.05
C ASN A 118 -10.40 3.34 -5.99
N ASN A 119 -10.23 2.79 -4.79
CA ASN A 119 -10.06 1.36 -4.55
C ASN A 119 -11.27 0.80 -3.78
N LYS A 120 -11.59 -0.48 -3.99
CA LYS A 120 -12.68 -1.15 -3.27
C LYS A 120 -12.48 -1.20 -1.75
N SER A 121 -11.22 -1.20 -1.31
CA SER A 121 -10.83 -1.26 0.10
C SER A 121 -10.52 0.12 0.69
N ASP A 122 -10.89 1.21 0.01
CA ASP A 122 -10.80 2.55 0.58
C ASP A 122 -12.01 2.86 1.46
N GLY A 123 -11.77 3.65 2.49
CA GLY A 123 -12.78 3.99 3.45
C GLY A 123 -12.49 5.28 4.21
N ARG A 124 -13.25 5.46 5.27
CA ARG A 124 -13.15 6.58 6.21
C ARG A 124 -12.76 6.08 7.58
N PHE A 125 -11.82 6.75 8.19
CA PHE A 125 -11.51 6.62 9.61
C PHE A 125 -12.23 7.71 10.41
N GLU A 126 -12.88 7.29 11.49
CA GLU A 126 -13.41 8.16 12.54
C GLU A 126 -12.75 7.75 13.84
N VAL A 127 -11.77 8.53 14.30
CA VAL A 127 -10.89 8.12 15.39
C VAL A 127 -10.67 9.24 16.39
N ILE A 128 -10.42 8.86 17.62
CA ILE A 128 -10.12 9.75 18.73
C ILE A 128 -8.62 9.65 19.03
N LEU A 129 -7.98 10.79 19.14
CA LEU A 129 -6.61 10.89 19.62
C LEU A 129 -6.63 11.04 21.15
N ASN A 130 -5.90 10.18 21.84
CA ASN A 130 -5.74 10.24 23.27
C ASN A 130 -4.23 10.13 23.61
N LYS A 131 -3.59 11.28 23.80
CA LYS A 131 -2.15 11.44 24.06
C LYS A 131 -1.32 10.73 22.98
N ASP A 132 -0.85 9.52 23.25
CA ASP A 132 0.01 8.73 22.34
C ASP A 132 -0.74 7.55 21.69
N SER A 133 -2.06 7.56 21.71
CA SER A 133 -2.88 6.50 21.13
C SER A 133 -3.99 7.06 20.24
N ILE A 134 -4.35 6.27 19.24
CA ILE A 134 -5.51 6.51 18.37
C ILE A 134 -6.43 5.30 18.47
N SER A 135 -7.71 5.53 18.68
CA SER A 135 -8.71 4.47 18.69
C SER A 135 -9.98 4.92 17.97
N GLY A 136 -10.70 3.99 17.38
CA GLY A 136 -11.96 4.27 16.69
C GLY A 136 -12.28 3.25 15.63
N ASN A 137 -12.93 3.72 14.56
CA ASN A 137 -13.47 2.86 13.53
C ASN A 137 -12.96 3.27 12.14
N TRP A 138 -12.93 2.30 11.27
CA TRP A 138 -12.82 2.48 9.83
C TRP A 138 -14.04 1.84 9.16
N ALA A 139 -14.58 2.50 8.13
CA ALA A 139 -15.68 1.97 7.33
C ALA A 139 -15.37 2.11 5.85
N ALA A 140 -15.52 1.00 5.12
CA ALA A 140 -15.36 0.99 3.67
C ALA A 140 -16.44 1.83 2.98
N TYR A 141 -16.09 2.59 1.94
CA TYR A 141 -17.06 3.31 1.11
C TYR A 141 -17.97 2.35 0.35
N LYS A 142 -17.41 1.25 -0.14
CA LYS A 142 -18.13 0.20 -0.89
C LYS A 142 -18.33 -1.02 0.01
N LYS A 143 -19.25 -0.94 0.96
CA LYS A 143 -19.48 -1.98 1.98
C LYS A 143 -19.73 -3.38 1.41
N THR A 144 -20.37 -3.48 0.24
CA THR A 144 -20.67 -4.75 -0.44
C THR A 144 -19.48 -5.33 -1.23
N ALA A 145 -18.42 -4.55 -1.43
CA ALA A 145 -17.24 -4.96 -2.19
C ALA A 145 -16.12 -5.57 -1.32
N VAL A 146 -16.30 -5.56 0.00
CA VAL A 146 -15.32 -6.06 0.99
C VAL A 146 -16.01 -6.92 2.04
N ASN A 147 -15.33 -7.94 2.52
CA ASN A 147 -15.95 -8.91 3.46
C ASN A 147 -16.09 -8.35 4.88
N ALA A 148 -15.17 -7.51 5.33
CA ALA A 148 -15.23 -6.86 6.64
C ALA A 148 -15.33 -5.33 6.45
N PRO A 149 -16.54 -4.79 6.18
CA PRO A 149 -16.73 -3.40 5.77
C PRO A 149 -16.60 -2.39 6.90
N VAL A 150 -16.59 -2.85 8.15
CA VAL A 150 -16.36 -2.02 9.33
C VAL A 150 -15.32 -2.70 10.20
N LYS A 151 -14.31 -1.96 10.60
CA LYS A 151 -13.24 -2.45 11.47
C LYS A 151 -12.96 -1.45 12.58
N LYS A 152 -12.56 -1.96 13.72
CA LYS A 152 -12.00 -1.17 14.82
C LYS A 152 -10.50 -1.11 14.77
N LEU A 153 -9.95 -0.04 15.33
CA LEU A 153 -8.52 0.13 15.49
C LEU A 153 -8.16 0.64 16.88
N LYS A 154 -7.04 0.13 17.39
CA LYS A 154 -6.39 0.58 18.62
C LYS A 154 -4.89 0.66 18.34
N LEU A 155 -4.38 1.88 18.27
CA LEU A 155 -3.02 2.17 17.82
C LEU A 155 -2.27 2.92 18.91
N ILE A 156 -0.97 2.67 18.99
CA ILE A 156 -0.05 3.36 19.90
C ILE A 156 1.03 4.04 19.06
N LYS A 157 1.38 5.28 19.41
CA LYS A 157 2.46 6.03 18.79
C LYS A 157 3.79 5.31 18.98
N LYS A 158 4.55 5.16 17.91
CA LYS A 158 5.86 4.53 17.93
C LYS A 158 6.98 5.56 17.73
N ASN A 159 7.92 5.56 18.63
CA ASN A 159 9.18 6.28 18.44
C ASN A 159 10.10 5.40 17.59
N VAL A 160 10.11 5.65 16.30
CA VAL A 160 10.92 4.89 15.35
C VAL A 160 12.10 5.73 14.90
N VAL A 161 13.28 5.18 15.06
CA VAL A 161 14.51 5.71 14.43
C VAL A 161 14.74 4.90 13.17
N TYR A 162 14.66 5.57 12.01
CA TYR A 162 14.93 4.93 10.73
C TYR A 162 16.36 4.38 10.69
N ASN A 163 16.49 3.08 10.45
CA ASN A 163 17.78 2.43 10.29
C ASN A 163 17.83 1.68 8.94
N PRO A 164 18.42 2.27 7.89
CA PRO A 164 18.52 1.64 6.58
C PRO A 164 19.43 0.41 6.57
N ASN A 165 20.25 0.22 7.59
CA ASN A 165 21.18 -0.91 7.67
C ASN A 165 20.54 -2.15 8.30
N PHE A 166 19.36 -2.03 8.88
CA PHE A 166 18.69 -3.18 9.48
C PHE A 166 18.39 -4.26 8.42
N MET A 167 18.87 -5.47 8.67
CA MET A 167 18.64 -6.65 7.82
C MET A 167 17.72 -7.63 8.54
N LEU A 168 17.05 -8.47 7.75
CA LEU A 168 16.29 -9.59 8.28
C LEU A 168 17.22 -10.59 8.95
N ASN A 169 16.74 -11.27 10.00
CA ASN A 169 17.51 -12.30 10.67
C ASN A 169 17.55 -13.57 9.79
N GLU A 170 18.75 -13.98 9.37
CA GLU A 170 18.97 -15.15 8.51
C GLU A 170 18.52 -16.47 9.13
N ASN A 171 18.38 -16.52 10.46
CA ASN A 171 17.87 -17.70 11.16
C ASN A 171 16.33 -17.74 11.22
N SER A 172 15.63 -16.77 10.60
CA SER A 172 14.18 -16.74 10.58
C SER A 172 13.64 -17.52 9.40
N GLU A 173 12.75 -18.46 9.65
CA GLU A 173 11.93 -19.06 8.60
C GLU A 173 10.82 -18.08 8.22
N LEU A 174 10.85 -17.60 6.98
CA LEU A 174 9.87 -16.66 6.44
C LEU A 174 8.82 -17.44 5.65
N ILE A 175 7.79 -17.90 6.35
CA ILE A 175 6.70 -18.74 5.83
C ILE A 175 5.41 -17.93 5.80
N ASP A 176 4.68 -18.04 4.70
CA ASP A 176 3.33 -17.49 4.58
C ASP A 176 2.30 -18.49 5.10
N TRP A 177 2.01 -18.40 6.38
CA TRP A 177 1.03 -19.26 7.05
C TRP A 177 -0.43 -18.91 6.71
N GLU A 178 -0.68 -17.74 6.12
CA GLU A 178 -2.04 -17.23 5.88
C GLU A 178 -2.62 -17.64 4.53
N ASN A 179 -1.76 -18.03 3.58
CA ASN A 179 -2.17 -18.34 2.21
C ASN A 179 -1.64 -19.71 1.77
N PRO A 180 -1.97 -20.81 2.47
CA PRO A 180 -1.62 -22.15 2.03
C PRO A 180 -2.24 -22.45 0.68
N LYS A 181 -1.60 -23.31 -0.10
CA LYS A 181 -2.17 -23.85 -1.34
C LYS A 181 -2.49 -25.31 -1.16
N ASP A 182 -3.71 -25.68 -1.50
CA ASP A 182 -4.14 -27.06 -1.49
C ASP A 182 -3.64 -27.81 -2.73
N PHE A 183 -3.18 -29.04 -2.51
CA PHE A 183 -2.75 -29.98 -3.53
C PHE A 183 -3.42 -31.31 -3.29
N VAL A 184 -3.74 -31.99 -4.37
CA VAL A 184 -4.20 -33.36 -4.31
C VAL A 184 -2.98 -34.27 -4.51
N GLU A 185 -2.63 -35.01 -3.48
CA GLU A 185 -1.60 -36.04 -3.52
C GLU A 185 -2.24 -37.40 -3.63
N LYS A 186 -1.56 -38.35 -4.28
CA LYS A 186 -2.01 -39.71 -4.43
C LYS A 186 -1.06 -40.63 -3.67
N TYR A 187 -1.63 -41.51 -2.90
CA TYR A 187 -0.93 -42.57 -2.21
C TYR A 187 -1.38 -43.90 -2.75
N THR A 188 -0.48 -44.79 -3.13
CA THR A 188 -0.79 -46.15 -3.49
C THR A 188 -0.33 -47.06 -2.37
N ASP A 189 -1.27 -47.75 -1.79
CA ASP A 189 -1.01 -48.76 -0.77
C ASP A 189 -0.27 -49.94 -1.38
N GLU A 190 0.91 -50.25 -0.85
CA GLU A 190 1.80 -51.27 -1.40
C GLU A 190 1.26 -52.69 -1.21
N GLU A 191 0.43 -52.95 -0.18
CA GLU A 191 -0.13 -54.29 0.10
C GLU A 191 -1.37 -54.56 -0.73
N THR A 192 -2.23 -53.55 -0.90
CA THR A 192 -3.51 -53.72 -1.59
C THR A 192 -3.49 -53.25 -3.04
N GLY A 193 -2.49 -52.49 -3.46
CA GLY A 193 -2.39 -51.86 -4.78
C GLY A 193 -3.45 -50.76 -5.01
N LYS A 194 -4.22 -50.35 -4.01
CA LYS A 194 -5.23 -49.29 -4.14
C LYS A 194 -4.59 -47.91 -4.06
N THR A 195 -5.02 -47.08 -5.01
CA THR A 195 -4.59 -45.68 -5.02
C THR A 195 -5.71 -44.81 -4.43
N GLU A 196 -5.38 -44.08 -3.39
CA GLU A 196 -6.26 -43.11 -2.76
C GLU A 196 -5.71 -41.67 -3.00
N SER A 197 -6.63 -40.70 -3.02
CA SER A 197 -6.29 -39.28 -3.17
C SER A 197 -6.64 -38.56 -1.89
N TYR A 198 -5.73 -37.75 -1.40
CA TYR A 198 -5.98 -36.87 -0.25
C TYR A 198 -5.53 -35.43 -0.56
N THR A 199 -6.19 -34.47 0.07
CA THR A 199 -5.83 -33.07 -0.04
C THR A 199 -4.84 -32.71 1.06
N THR A 200 -3.72 -32.12 0.68
CA THR A 200 -2.73 -31.55 1.60
C THR A 200 -2.51 -30.08 1.26
N SER A 201 -2.03 -29.31 2.23
CA SER A 201 -1.75 -27.88 2.06
C SER A 201 -0.26 -27.59 2.22
N LYS A 202 0.27 -26.75 1.33
CA LYS A 202 1.67 -26.30 1.38
C LYS A 202 1.72 -24.78 1.49
N ASN A 203 2.52 -24.29 2.43
CA ASN A 203 2.78 -22.86 2.59
C ASN A 203 3.87 -22.38 1.63
N ARG A 204 3.80 -21.10 1.24
CA ARG A 204 4.88 -20.45 0.52
C ARG A 204 6.03 -20.19 1.50
N ILE A 205 7.25 -20.52 1.09
CA ILE A 205 8.47 -20.28 1.87
C ILE A 205 9.33 -19.33 1.05
N ALA A 206 9.88 -18.31 1.69
CA ALA A 206 10.80 -17.39 1.04
C ALA A 206 12.14 -18.07 0.73
N SER A 207 12.85 -17.55 -0.25
CA SER A 207 14.21 -17.95 -0.54
C SER A 207 15.21 -17.16 0.30
N ASP A 208 16.45 -17.69 0.41
CA ASP A 208 17.54 -17.02 1.15
C ASP A 208 17.98 -15.70 0.51
N GLU A 209 17.54 -15.41 -0.71
CA GLU A 209 17.84 -14.15 -1.40
C GLU A 209 17.26 -12.93 -0.67
N VAL A 210 16.18 -13.10 0.11
CA VAL A 210 15.58 -12.01 0.89
C VAL A 210 16.51 -11.43 1.95
N PHE A 211 17.45 -12.25 2.45
CA PHE A 211 18.44 -11.85 3.46
C PHE A 211 19.61 -11.06 2.85
N LYS A 212 19.83 -11.16 1.54
CA LYS A 212 20.93 -10.51 0.83
C LYS A 212 20.55 -9.14 0.26
N ILE A 213 19.25 -8.88 0.07
CA ILE A 213 18.76 -7.69 -0.63
C ILE A 213 18.29 -6.64 0.37
N ASN A 214 18.87 -5.44 0.29
CA ASN A 214 18.42 -4.29 1.07
C ASN A 214 17.90 -3.16 0.15
N ALA A 215 16.61 -3.20 -0.16
CA ALA A 215 15.96 -2.22 -1.02
C ALA A 215 15.87 -0.80 -0.42
N SER A 216 16.26 -0.61 0.86
CA SER A 216 16.41 0.73 1.46
C SER A 216 17.74 1.39 1.12
N LYS A 217 18.74 0.62 0.68
CA LYS A 217 20.11 1.10 0.39
C LYS A 217 20.45 1.10 -1.09
N GLN A 218 19.76 0.31 -1.89
CA GLN A 218 20.04 0.15 -3.30
C GLN A 218 18.78 0.23 -4.15
N LYS A 219 18.91 0.80 -5.34
CA LYS A 219 17.87 0.73 -6.36
C LYS A 219 17.93 -0.65 -7.01
N LEU A 220 16.83 -1.40 -6.89
CA LEU A 220 16.74 -2.73 -7.50
C LEU A 220 16.54 -2.61 -9.01
N THR A 221 17.21 -3.49 -9.74
CA THR A 221 17.11 -3.64 -11.20
C THR A 221 16.34 -4.91 -11.54
N GLU A 222 15.92 -5.08 -12.80
CA GLU A 222 15.31 -6.33 -13.26
C GLU A 222 16.20 -7.55 -13.01
N LYS A 223 17.52 -7.40 -13.10
CA LYS A 223 18.48 -8.47 -12.80
C LYS A 223 18.39 -8.92 -11.35
N ASP A 224 18.24 -7.99 -10.41
CA ASP A 224 18.10 -8.29 -8.98
C ASP A 224 16.79 -9.01 -8.66
N LEU A 225 15.75 -8.79 -9.48
CA LEU A 225 14.40 -9.31 -9.26
C LEU A 225 14.15 -10.64 -10.01
N LYS A 226 14.94 -10.96 -11.04
CA LYS A 226 14.68 -12.06 -11.98
C LYS A 226 14.46 -13.42 -11.33
N ASN A 227 15.19 -13.71 -10.26
CA ASN A 227 15.16 -15.01 -9.58
C ASN A 227 14.31 -15.02 -8.31
N LEU A 228 13.69 -13.87 -7.97
CA LEU A 228 12.85 -13.75 -6.78
C LEU A 228 11.47 -14.31 -7.03
N ARG A 229 10.94 -15.01 -6.05
CA ARG A 229 9.56 -15.45 -6.00
C ARG A 229 8.67 -14.28 -5.59
N LYS A 230 7.38 -14.42 -5.79
CA LYS A 230 6.42 -13.40 -5.37
C LYS A 230 6.52 -13.09 -3.87
N LEU A 231 6.66 -14.12 -3.01
CA LEU A 231 6.83 -13.95 -1.57
C LEU A 231 8.11 -13.19 -1.22
N ASP A 232 9.21 -13.47 -1.91
CA ASP A 232 10.48 -12.78 -1.71
C ASP A 232 10.33 -11.27 -1.96
N MET A 233 9.67 -10.89 -3.05
CA MET A 233 9.41 -9.49 -3.38
C MET A 233 8.47 -8.81 -2.37
N GLU A 234 7.47 -9.52 -1.87
CA GLU A 234 6.56 -9.04 -0.81
C GLU A 234 7.34 -8.76 0.48
N ILE A 235 8.23 -9.67 0.89
CA ILE A 235 9.06 -9.53 2.08
C ILE A 235 10.05 -8.37 1.93
N ILE A 236 10.77 -8.28 0.81
CA ILE A 236 11.73 -7.19 0.56
C ILE A 236 11.03 -5.83 0.60
N LYS A 237 9.86 -5.70 -0.03
CA LYS A 237 9.03 -4.50 0.04
C LYS A 237 8.62 -4.17 1.48
N ASN A 238 8.12 -5.16 2.21
CA ASN A 238 7.66 -4.97 3.58
C ASN A 238 8.82 -4.62 4.53
N ALA A 239 10.02 -5.15 4.29
CA ALA A 239 11.22 -4.79 5.05
C ALA A 239 11.59 -3.29 4.90
N VAL A 240 11.34 -2.67 3.74
CA VAL A 240 11.49 -1.22 3.58
C VAL A 240 10.55 -0.48 4.51
N PHE A 241 9.27 -0.84 4.51
CA PHE A 241 8.28 -0.23 5.41
C PHE A 241 8.60 -0.48 6.88
N ALA A 242 9.02 -1.71 7.24
CA ALA A 242 9.40 -2.03 8.62
C ALA A 242 10.54 -1.15 9.14
N ARG A 243 11.54 -0.83 8.30
CA ARG A 243 12.64 0.11 8.66
C ARG A 243 12.14 1.52 8.93
N HIS A 244 11.01 1.91 8.36
CA HIS A 244 10.31 3.16 8.64
C HIS A 244 9.32 3.06 9.81
N GLY A 245 9.25 1.91 10.49
CA GLY A 245 8.45 1.72 11.69
C GLY A 245 7.03 1.22 11.46
N TYR A 246 6.69 0.82 10.26
CA TYR A 246 5.38 0.21 9.99
C TYR A 246 5.33 -1.23 10.50
N SER A 247 4.18 -1.63 11.04
CA SER A 247 3.97 -2.98 11.55
C SER A 247 3.32 -3.87 10.49
N PHE A 248 3.75 -5.12 10.50
CA PHE A 248 3.15 -6.21 9.73
C PHE A 248 2.76 -7.33 10.69
N LYS A 249 1.90 -8.20 10.23
CA LYS A 249 1.48 -9.39 10.96
C LYS A 249 2.58 -10.43 10.92
#